data_6b32a25e9c2551f9671f804586c70f1c
#
_entry.id   6b32a25e9c2551f9671f804586c70f1c
#
_cell.length_a   1.000
_cell.length_b   1.000
_cell.length_c   1.000
_cell.angle_alpha   90.00
_cell.angle_beta   90.00
_cell.angle_gamma   90.00
#
_symmetry.space_group_name_H-M   'P 1'
#
loop_
_entity.id
_entity.type
_entity.pdbx_description
1 polymer ?
#
loop_
_entity_poly.entity_id
_entity_poly.type
_entity_poly.pdbx_seq_one_letter_code
_entity_poly.pdbx_strand_id
1 'polypeptide(L)'
;MSKKDIARDNELVRGLRLDKWLWFARFFKSRSLATDAVAGGRVHVNEARVKAAHEVHVGDVLSITRGDLRFVVIVQALLVRRGPAPEAQAAYAETPQSVAAREAKREQLRIAPPAPAGRPDKHERRALRGLRGR
;
A
#
# COMPACT_ATOMS: atom_id res chain seq x y z
N MET A 1 -31.87 12.66 12.53
CA MET A 1 -31.35 13.02 11.52
C MET A 1 -30.13 12.29 11.18
N SER A 2 -30.39 11.33 10.53
CA SER A 2 -29.33 10.46 10.23
C SER A 2 -28.17 11.16 9.55
N LYS A 3 -28.45 12.16 8.75
CA LYS A 3 -27.40 12.86 8.09
C LYS A 3 -26.47 13.54 9.07
N LYS A 4 -27.05 14.14 10.12
CA LYS A 4 -26.25 14.76 11.10
C LYS A 4 -25.53 13.76 11.97
N ASP A 5 -26.18 12.64 12.25
CA ASP A 5 -25.52 11.59 12.98
C ASP A 5 -24.35 11.04 12.18
N ILE A 6 -24.57 10.87 10.90
CA ILE A 6 -23.49 10.41 10.03
C ILE A 6 -22.37 11.42 10.00
N ALA A 7 -22.71 12.69 9.95
CA ALA A 7 -21.69 13.72 9.94
C ALA A 7 -20.90 13.71 11.24
N ARG A 8 -21.57 13.45 12.35
CA ARG A 8 -20.86 13.37 13.61
C ARG A 8 -19.93 12.18 13.64
N ASP A 9 -20.40 11.05 13.15
CA ASP A 9 -19.54 9.88 13.03
C ASP A 9 -18.37 10.18 12.12
N ASN A 10 -18.61 10.89 11.04
CA ASN A 10 -17.55 11.27 10.16
C ASN A 10 -16.56 12.20 10.83
N GLU A 11 -17.04 13.08 11.70
CA GLU A 11 -16.12 13.93 12.42
C GLU A 11 -15.20 13.13 13.31
N LEU A 12 -15.73 12.08 13.92
CA LEU A 12 -14.91 11.25 14.77
C LEU A 12 -13.86 10.49 13.98
N VAL A 13 -14.15 10.14 12.72
CA VAL A 13 -13.26 9.30 11.94
C VAL A 13 -12.82 9.93 10.62
N ARG A 14 -13.21 11.15 10.34
CA ARG A 14 -12.90 11.72 9.04
C ARG A 14 -11.44 12.09 8.88
N GLY A 15 -10.73 12.22 9.96
CA GLY A 15 -9.31 12.48 9.92
C GLY A 15 -8.58 11.35 10.60
N LEU A 16 -8.40 10.26 9.91
CA LEU A 16 -7.67 9.13 10.45
C LEU A 16 -6.22 9.21 9.99
N ARG A 17 -5.30 9.01 10.92
CA ARG A 17 -3.88 9.00 10.55
C ARG A 17 -3.62 7.99 9.46
N LEU A 18 -2.77 8.37 8.53
CA LEU A 18 -2.46 7.51 7.39
C LEU A 18 -1.88 6.16 7.83
N ASP A 19 -0.97 6.18 8.79
CA ASP A 19 -0.36 4.93 9.24
C ASP A 19 -1.41 4.01 9.86
N LYS A 20 -2.35 4.58 10.59
CA LYS A 20 -3.43 3.78 11.16
C LYS A 20 -4.32 3.22 10.08
N TRP A 21 -4.70 4.05 9.11
CA TRP A 21 -5.58 3.59 8.05
C TRP A 21 -4.95 2.46 7.26
N LEU A 22 -3.66 2.60 6.94
CA LEU A 22 -2.93 1.57 6.20
C LEU A 22 -2.89 0.25 6.97
N TRP A 23 -2.72 0.34 8.26
CA TRP A 23 -2.70 -0.85 9.10
C TRP A 23 -4.09 -1.45 9.23
N PHE A 24 -5.10 -0.63 9.45
CA PHE A 24 -6.48 -1.10 9.54
C PHE A 24 -6.92 -1.75 8.23
N ALA A 25 -6.51 -1.19 7.11
CA ALA A 25 -6.87 -1.71 5.79
C ALA A 25 -6.01 -2.90 5.36
N ARG A 26 -5.11 -3.34 6.23
CA ARG A 26 -4.30 -4.54 6.04
C ARG A 26 -3.28 -4.44 4.92
N PHE A 27 -2.86 -3.24 4.59
CA PHE A 27 -1.76 -3.07 3.65
C PHE A 27 -0.42 -3.41 4.29
N PHE A 28 -0.33 -3.33 5.61
CA PHE A 28 0.89 -3.63 6.34
C PHE A 28 0.55 -4.49 7.56
N LYS A 29 1.46 -5.34 7.93
CA LYS A 29 1.25 -6.26 9.04
C LYS A 29 1.17 -5.57 10.39
N SER A 30 1.87 -4.44 10.51
CA SER A 30 1.86 -3.70 11.77
C SER A 30 1.80 -2.23 11.46
N ARG A 31 1.41 -1.46 12.47
CA ARG A 31 1.37 -0.02 12.33
C ARG A 31 2.77 0.54 12.16
N SER A 32 3.75 -0.07 12.81
CA SER A 32 5.15 0.35 12.66
C SER A 32 5.61 0.25 11.23
N LEU A 33 5.26 -0.85 10.56
CA LEU A 33 5.62 -1.02 9.17
C LEU A 33 4.95 0.02 8.30
N ALA A 34 3.70 0.36 8.61
CA ALA A 34 3.00 1.40 7.89
C ALA A 34 3.68 2.75 8.07
N THR A 35 4.05 3.06 9.31
CA THR A 35 4.74 4.31 9.61
C THR A 35 6.06 4.39 8.83
N ASP A 36 6.81 3.30 8.83
CA ASP A 36 8.09 3.26 8.13
C ASP A 36 7.91 3.45 6.63
N ALA A 37 6.87 2.84 6.07
CA ALA A 37 6.61 2.96 4.63
C ALA A 37 6.29 4.39 4.25
N VAL A 38 5.49 5.08 5.05
CA VAL A 38 5.15 6.47 4.79
C VAL A 38 6.40 7.34 4.92
N ALA A 39 7.16 7.14 5.98
CA ALA A 39 8.38 7.91 6.20
C ALA A 39 9.38 7.68 5.08
N GLY A 40 9.41 6.47 4.53
CA GLY A 40 10.32 6.14 3.44
C GLY A 40 9.85 6.57 2.07
N GLY A 41 8.69 7.25 1.99
CA GLY A 41 8.20 7.72 0.71
C GLY A 41 7.51 6.67 -0.14
N ARG A 42 7.14 5.56 0.45
CA ARG A 42 6.46 4.49 -0.29
C ARG A 42 4.96 4.67 -0.35
N VAL A 43 4.42 5.63 0.37
CA VAL A 43 3.00 5.92 0.34
C VAL A 43 2.83 7.40 0.08
N HIS A 44 2.00 7.71 -0.92
CA HIS A 44 1.68 9.09 -1.25
C HIS A 44 0.17 9.27 -1.17
N VAL A 45 -0.25 10.48 -0.83
CA VAL A 45 -1.66 10.84 -0.79
C VAL A 45 -1.87 11.91 -1.84
N ASN A 46 -2.76 11.62 -2.79
CA ASN A 46 -3.05 12.54 -3.90
C ASN A 46 -1.76 12.96 -4.60
N GLU A 47 -0.87 11.97 -4.77
CA GLU A 47 0.40 12.13 -5.47
C GLU A 47 1.42 12.99 -4.73
N ALA A 48 1.19 13.26 -3.45
CA ALA A 48 2.13 14.05 -2.66
C ALA A 48 2.70 13.19 -1.54
N ARG A 49 3.97 13.39 -1.27
CA ARG A 49 4.60 12.72 -0.14
C ARG A 49 4.12 13.39 1.15
N VAL A 50 3.73 12.58 2.12
CA VAL A 50 3.17 13.07 3.36
C VAL A 50 3.82 12.36 4.54
N LYS A 51 3.47 12.81 5.74
CA LYS A 51 3.95 12.20 6.96
C LYS A 51 2.97 11.13 7.43
N ALA A 52 3.44 10.24 8.30
CA ALA A 52 2.59 9.18 8.82
C ALA A 52 1.37 9.71 9.57
N ALA A 53 1.51 10.86 10.18
CA ALA A 53 0.40 11.46 10.92
C ALA A 53 -0.58 12.21 10.04
N HIS A 54 -0.32 12.30 8.74
CA HIS A 54 -1.23 12.95 7.81
C HIS A 54 -2.61 12.33 7.90
N GLU A 55 -3.63 13.16 7.91
CA GLU A 55 -5.00 12.68 8.02
C GLU A 55 -5.55 12.30 6.65
N VAL A 56 -6.09 11.10 6.58
CA VAL A 56 -6.70 10.56 5.37
C VAL A 56 -8.19 10.80 5.43
N HIS A 57 -8.78 11.13 4.29
CA HIS A 57 -10.22 11.37 4.18
C HIS A 57 -10.79 10.49 3.08
N VAL A 58 -12.08 10.23 3.19
CA VAL A 58 -12.79 9.50 2.13
C VAL A 58 -12.63 10.27 0.84
N GLY A 59 -12.29 9.55 -0.23
CA GLY A 59 -12.05 10.17 -1.52
C GLY A 59 -10.59 10.41 -1.83
N ASP A 60 -9.73 10.33 -0.82
CA ASP A 60 -8.30 10.49 -1.07
C ASP A 60 -7.78 9.33 -1.90
N VAL A 61 -6.82 9.64 -2.76
CA VAL A 61 -6.18 8.63 -3.59
C VAL A 61 -4.83 8.32 -2.99
N LEU A 62 -4.63 7.06 -2.63
CA LEU A 62 -3.39 6.61 -2.02
C LEU A 62 -2.59 5.78 -3.01
N SER A 63 -1.30 6.07 -3.09
CA SER A 63 -0.37 5.29 -3.88
C SER A 63 0.52 4.56 -2.89
N ILE A 64 0.45 3.24 -2.89
CA ILE A 64 1.13 2.42 -1.89
C ILE A 64 2.07 1.46 -2.60
N THR A 65 3.35 1.53 -2.28
CA THR A 65 4.34 0.62 -2.85
C THR A 65 4.71 -0.43 -1.82
N ARG A 66 4.50 -1.67 -2.17
CA ARG A 66 4.87 -2.80 -1.33
C ARG A 66 5.78 -3.71 -2.14
N GLY A 67 7.06 -3.72 -1.79
CA GLY A 67 8.01 -4.48 -2.58
C GLY A 67 8.05 -3.99 -4.01
N ASP A 68 7.82 -4.87 -4.95
CA ASP A 68 7.86 -4.53 -6.37
C ASP A 68 6.51 -4.11 -6.92
N LEU A 69 5.49 -4.10 -6.08
CA LEU A 69 4.13 -3.83 -6.55
C LEU A 69 3.65 -2.48 -6.02
N ARG A 70 2.90 -1.80 -6.86
CA ARG A 70 2.33 -0.52 -6.51
C ARG A 70 0.80 -0.62 -6.59
N PHE A 71 0.15 -0.12 -5.56
CA PHE A 71 -1.31 -0.10 -5.50
C PHE A 71 -1.78 1.34 -5.48
N VAL A 72 -2.75 1.67 -6.31
CA VAL A 72 -3.40 2.98 -6.27
C VAL A 72 -4.84 2.73 -5.91
N VAL A 73 -5.25 3.24 -4.75
CA VAL A 73 -6.57 2.98 -4.22
C VAL A 73 -7.24 4.29 -3.83
N ILE A 74 -8.57 4.27 -3.87
CA ILE A 74 -9.36 5.41 -3.43
C ILE A 74 -9.99 5.03 -2.11
N VAL A 75 -9.82 5.89 -1.11
CA VAL A 75 -10.36 5.63 0.21
C VAL A 75 -11.88 5.71 0.16
N GLN A 76 -12.55 4.64 0.53
CA GLN A 76 -14.00 4.56 0.54
C GLN A 76 -14.57 4.73 1.94
N ALA A 77 -13.82 4.34 2.94
CA ALA A 77 -14.29 4.43 4.32
C ALA A 77 -13.10 4.57 5.25
N LEU A 78 -13.32 5.27 6.35
CA LEU A 78 -12.33 5.36 7.41
C LEU A 78 -12.68 4.29 8.44
N LEU A 79 -11.73 3.40 8.65
CA LEU A 79 -11.94 2.26 9.54
C LEU A 79 -11.70 2.69 10.98
N VAL A 80 -12.41 2.04 11.89
CA VAL A 80 -12.24 2.34 13.31
C VAL A 80 -11.40 1.29 14.02
N ARG A 81 -11.06 0.23 13.31
CA ARG A 81 -10.25 -0.85 13.87
C ARG A 81 -9.69 -1.69 12.74
N ARG A 82 -8.73 -2.51 13.08
CA ARG A 82 -8.20 -3.48 12.13
C ARG A 82 -9.07 -4.71 12.19
N GLY A 83 -9.98 -4.81 11.23
CA GLY A 83 -10.90 -5.92 11.18
C GLY A 83 -10.46 -7.01 10.22
N PRO A 84 -11.37 -7.95 9.92
CA PRO A 84 -11.05 -9.02 8.98
C PRO A 84 -10.84 -8.48 7.57
N ALA A 85 -10.20 -9.29 6.74
CA ALA A 85 -9.83 -8.86 5.40
C ALA A 85 -11.00 -8.36 4.55
N PRO A 86 -12.17 -9.00 4.54
CA PRO A 86 -13.27 -8.46 3.73
C PRO A 86 -13.70 -7.07 4.16
N GLU A 87 -13.71 -6.80 5.45
CA GLU A 87 -14.06 -5.50 5.96
C GLU A 87 -13.02 -4.46 5.55
N ALA A 88 -11.75 -4.84 5.61
CA ALA A 88 -10.68 -3.95 5.21
C ALA A 88 -10.75 -3.67 3.72
N GLN A 89 -11.05 -4.67 2.92
CA GLN A 89 -11.10 -4.50 1.47
C GLN A 89 -12.26 -3.61 1.05
N ALA A 90 -13.31 -3.57 1.85
CA ALA A 90 -14.45 -2.70 1.56
C ALA A 90 -14.14 -1.23 1.83
N ALA A 91 -13.04 -0.94 2.49
CA ALA A 91 -12.70 0.43 2.84
C ALA A 91 -11.99 1.17 1.72
N TYR A 92 -11.66 0.49 0.63
CA TYR A 92 -11.00 1.14 -0.49
C TYR A 92 -11.37 0.47 -1.79
N ALA A 93 -11.12 1.19 -2.88
CA ALA A 93 -11.31 0.65 -4.22
C ALA A 93 -10.04 0.87 -5.00
N GLU A 94 -9.42 -0.23 -5.45
CA GLU A 94 -8.23 -0.11 -6.28
C GLU A 94 -8.65 0.33 -7.68
N THR A 95 -7.92 1.28 -8.27
CA THR A 95 -8.28 1.75 -9.60
C THR A 95 -8.03 0.65 -10.63
N PRO A 96 -8.82 0.64 -11.73
CA PRO A 96 -8.59 -0.37 -12.77
C PRO A 96 -7.18 -0.31 -13.35
N GLN A 97 -6.63 0.89 -13.49
CA GLN A 97 -5.27 1.05 -13.99
C GLN A 97 -4.26 0.41 -13.04
N SER A 98 -4.50 0.54 -11.75
CA SER A 98 -3.63 -0.04 -10.75
C SER A 98 -3.67 -1.57 -10.82
N VAL A 99 -4.87 -2.12 -10.93
CA VAL A 99 -5.03 -3.57 -11.02
C VAL A 99 -4.29 -4.09 -12.25
N ALA A 100 -4.49 -3.45 -13.39
CA ALA A 100 -3.88 -3.86 -14.63
C ALA A 100 -2.35 -3.76 -14.56
N ALA A 101 -1.85 -2.65 -14.03
CA ALA A 101 -0.40 -2.45 -13.94
C ALA A 101 0.23 -3.45 -12.98
N ARG A 102 -0.45 -3.73 -11.88
CA ARG A 102 0.04 -4.66 -10.89
C ARG A 102 0.09 -6.07 -11.44
N GLU A 103 -0.94 -6.45 -12.18
CA GLU A 103 -0.98 -7.77 -12.78
C GLU A 103 0.06 -7.92 -13.89
N ALA A 104 0.25 -6.87 -14.67
CA ALA A 104 1.29 -6.89 -15.70
C ALA A 104 2.67 -7.00 -15.07
N LYS A 105 2.91 -6.28 -13.99
CA LYS A 105 4.19 -6.35 -13.30
C LYS A 105 4.42 -7.73 -12.72
N ARG A 106 3.38 -8.31 -12.15
CA ARG A 106 3.48 -9.65 -11.59
C ARG A 106 3.79 -10.67 -12.67
N GLU A 107 3.18 -10.49 -13.84
CA GLU A 107 3.45 -11.36 -14.96
C GLU A 107 4.89 -11.24 -15.42
N GLN A 108 5.39 -10.01 -15.50
CA GLN A 108 6.79 -9.80 -15.86
C GLN A 108 7.73 -10.47 -14.88
N LEU A 109 7.44 -10.37 -13.61
CA LEU A 109 8.28 -11.00 -12.59
C LEU A 109 8.24 -12.50 -12.70
N ARG A 110 7.09 -13.04 -13.08
CA ARG A 110 6.93 -14.48 -13.16
C ARG A 110 7.65 -15.08 -14.37
N ILE A 111 7.62 -14.38 -15.50
CA ILE A 111 8.20 -14.91 -16.72
C ILE A 111 9.62 -14.42 -16.96
N ALA A 112 10.11 -13.51 -16.13
CA ALA A 112 11.47 -13.05 -16.26
C ALA A 112 12.41 -14.24 -16.11
N PRO A 113 13.42 -14.35 -16.96
CA PRO A 113 14.34 -15.49 -16.84
C PRO A 113 15.00 -15.44 -15.48
N PRO A 114 15.04 -16.58 -14.81
CA PRO A 114 15.77 -16.62 -13.56
C PRO A 114 17.21 -16.35 -13.87
N ALA A 115 17.81 -15.62 -13.04
CA ALA A 115 19.19 -15.24 -13.30
C ALA A 115 20.07 -15.93 -12.30
N PRO A 116 20.77 -16.78 -12.77
CA PRO A 116 20.57 -17.81 -13.73
C PRO A 116 19.80 -18.92 -13.08
N ALA A 117 19.00 -19.54 -13.83
CA ALA A 117 18.34 -20.76 -13.42
C ALA A 117 17.95 -20.75 -11.93
N GLY A 118 16.99 -19.96 -11.62
CA GLY A 118 16.51 -19.94 -10.28
C GLY A 118 17.49 -19.28 -9.34
N ARG A 119 17.63 -19.87 -8.17
CA ARG A 119 18.44 -19.26 -7.15
C ARG A 119 19.89 -19.68 -7.29
N PRO A 120 20.80 -18.76 -7.55
CA PRO A 120 22.21 -19.13 -7.66
C PRO A 120 22.74 -19.58 -6.32
N ASP A 121 23.71 -20.46 -6.38
CA ASP A 121 24.37 -20.82 -5.15
C ASP A 121 25.27 -19.67 -4.71
N LYS A 122 26.00 -19.89 -3.62
CA LYS A 122 26.80 -18.83 -3.06
C LYS A 122 27.83 -18.31 -4.05
N HIS A 123 28.41 -19.19 -4.78
CA HIS A 123 29.45 -18.84 -5.72
C HIS A 123 28.86 -18.03 -6.88
N GLU A 124 27.75 -18.50 -7.41
CA GLU A 124 27.09 -17.84 -8.53
C GLU A 124 26.58 -16.48 -8.12
N ARG A 125 26.10 -16.35 -6.90
CA ARG A 125 25.62 -15.06 -6.44
C ARG A 125 26.74 -14.05 -6.37
N ARG A 126 27.90 -14.49 -5.97
CA ARG A 126 29.06 -13.62 -5.93
C ARG A 126 29.45 -13.16 -7.32
N ALA A 127 29.42 -14.07 -8.27
CA ALA A 127 29.72 -13.72 -9.65
C ALA A 127 28.72 -12.76 -10.22
N LEU A 128 27.44 -12.99 -9.92
CA LEU A 128 26.39 -12.10 -10.39
C LEU A 128 26.52 -10.73 -9.81
N ARG A 129 26.87 -10.64 -8.54
CA ARG A 129 27.10 -9.36 -7.92
C ARG A 129 28.25 -8.63 -8.57
N GLY A 130 29.26 -9.39 -8.94
CA GLY A 130 30.37 -8.81 -9.65
C GLY A 130 29.96 -8.22 -10.97
N LEU A 131 29.02 -8.85 -11.65
CA LEU A 131 28.59 -8.37 -12.95
C LEU A 131 27.69 -7.17 -12.87
N ARG A 132 26.78 -7.13 -11.91
CA ARG A 132 25.85 -6.03 -11.88
C ARG A 132 26.05 -5.10 -10.71
N GLY A 133 26.91 -5.42 -9.84
CA GLY A 133 27.20 -4.55 -8.72
C GLY A 133 28.03 -3.38 -9.09
N ARG A 134 28.12 -3.13 -10.30
CA ARG A 134 28.95 -2.03 -10.73
C ARG A 134 28.19 -0.84 -10.96
#